data_b4801291c5c55af504cdcd6e2a1bee53
#
_entry.id   b4801291c5c55af504cdcd6e2a1bee53
#
_cell.length_a   1.000
_cell.length_b   1.000
_cell.length_c   1.000
_cell.angle_alpha   90.00
_cell.angle_beta   90.00
_cell.angle_gamma   90.00
#
_symmetry.space_group_name_H-M   'P 1'
#
loop_
_entity.id
_entity.type
_entity.pdbx_description
1 polymer ?
#
loop_
_entity_poly.entity_id
_entity_poly.type
_entity_poly.pdbx_seq_one_letter_code
_entity_poly.pdbx_strand_id
1 'polypeptide(L)'
;MTTYISDIAHYNEVLARVASVKHSLVIGTADIKDLYVKVGAGREPFLAVLDLLVRRGVEVRLLHAKEPGPNFRADFYKYPALIHKLQRKLCPRVHFKMMIFDCEVAYIGSANLTGAGIGMKSDGKRNFEGGILTDDLALVDAAADHFQSVWSGEHCKACKRKAYCGDRIK
;
A
#
# COMPACT_ATOMS: atom_id res chain seq x y z
N MET A 1 2.86 -16.83 12.76
CA MET A 1 3.37 -17.68 11.64
C MET A 1 3.95 -16.76 10.56
N THR A 2 5.13 -17.12 10.01
CA THR A 2 5.75 -16.33 8.92
C THR A 2 5.85 -17.19 7.68
N THR A 3 5.31 -16.69 6.55
CA THR A 3 5.24 -17.41 5.27
C THR A 3 5.98 -16.61 4.20
N TYR A 4 6.78 -17.28 3.38
CA TYR A 4 7.38 -16.67 2.20
C TYR A 4 6.33 -16.51 1.10
N ILE A 5 6.26 -15.31 0.54
CA ILE A 5 5.32 -14.95 -0.54
C ILE A 5 6.11 -14.72 -1.82
N SER A 6 5.70 -15.34 -2.91
CA SER A 6 6.30 -15.14 -4.23
C SER A 6 5.23 -14.94 -5.31
N ASP A 7 5.59 -14.14 -6.29
CA ASP A 7 4.87 -13.95 -7.55
C ASP A 7 3.35 -13.73 -7.37
N ILE A 8 2.52 -14.65 -7.86
CA ILE A 8 1.05 -14.54 -7.80
C ILE A 8 0.49 -14.61 -6.38
N ALA A 9 1.23 -15.13 -5.41
CA ALA A 9 0.80 -15.16 -4.02
C ALA A 9 0.63 -13.74 -3.44
N HIS A 10 1.39 -12.75 -3.94
CA HIS A 10 1.19 -11.35 -3.59
C HIS A 10 -0.24 -10.88 -3.91
N TYR A 11 -0.79 -11.29 -5.04
CA TYR A 11 -2.16 -10.95 -5.43
C TYR A 11 -3.21 -11.73 -4.63
N ASN A 12 -3.00 -13.04 -4.50
CA ASN A 12 -4.01 -13.93 -3.91
C ASN A 12 -4.07 -13.87 -2.37
N GLU A 13 -2.94 -13.62 -1.71
CA GLU A 13 -2.81 -13.73 -0.26
C GLU A 13 -2.53 -12.39 0.43
N VAL A 14 -1.79 -11.49 -0.22
CA VAL A 14 -1.48 -10.18 0.34
C VAL A 14 -2.53 -9.15 -0.07
N LEU A 15 -2.68 -8.87 -1.36
CA LEU A 15 -3.59 -7.83 -1.83
C LEU A 15 -5.06 -8.17 -1.51
N ALA A 16 -5.46 -9.43 -1.66
CA ALA A 16 -6.83 -9.84 -1.35
C ALA A 16 -7.22 -9.61 0.12
N ARG A 17 -6.23 -9.60 1.03
CA ARG A 17 -6.47 -9.33 2.46
C ARG A 17 -6.98 -7.92 2.73
N VAL A 18 -6.71 -6.95 1.84
CA VAL A 18 -7.20 -5.57 1.97
C VAL A 18 -8.71 -5.51 2.17
N ALA A 19 -9.47 -6.34 1.47
CA ALA A 19 -10.93 -6.35 1.56
C ALA A 19 -11.49 -6.79 2.92
N SER A 20 -10.68 -7.48 3.73
CA SER A 20 -11.07 -8.01 5.06
C SER A 20 -10.64 -7.16 6.24
N VAL A 21 -9.94 -6.04 6.01
CA VAL A 21 -9.47 -5.12 7.06
C VAL A 21 -10.65 -4.51 7.82
N LYS A 22 -10.53 -4.42 9.15
CA LYS A 22 -11.59 -3.95 10.04
C LYS A 22 -11.28 -2.62 10.73
N HIS A 23 -10.03 -2.34 11.04
CA HIS A 23 -9.63 -1.21 11.87
C HIS A 23 -8.63 -0.28 11.21
N SER A 24 -7.54 -0.82 10.70
CA SER A 24 -6.47 -0.01 10.11
C SER A 24 -5.74 -0.71 8.97
N LEU A 25 -5.37 0.06 7.97
CA LEU A 25 -4.55 -0.37 6.85
C LEU A 25 -3.42 0.61 6.61
N VAL A 26 -2.19 0.13 6.77
CA VAL A 26 -0.98 0.89 6.44
C VAL A 26 -0.41 0.36 5.14
N ILE A 27 -0.09 1.26 4.21
CA ILE A 27 0.44 0.93 2.89
C ILE A 27 1.68 1.77 2.63
N GLY A 28 2.81 1.11 2.41
CA GLY A 28 4.04 1.72 1.93
C GLY A 28 4.44 1.12 0.59
N THR A 29 4.69 1.96 -0.42
CA THR A 29 5.08 1.50 -1.76
C THR A 29 5.88 2.57 -2.50
N ALA A 30 6.83 2.17 -3.33
CA ALA A 30 7.54 3.15 -4.15
C ALA A 30 6.70 3.63 -5.35
N ASP A 31 5.89 2.74 -5.92
CA ASP A 31 5.03 3.05 -7.07
C ASP A 31 3.63 2.48 -6.85
N ILE A 32 2.62 3.24 -7.24
CA ILE A 32 1.22 2.82 -7.20
C ILE A 32 0.56 3.11 -8.53
N LYS A 33 -0.18 2.13 -9.05
CA LYS A 33 -0.94 2.24 -10.30
C LYS A 33 -2.34 1.68 -10.10
N ASP A 34 -3.18 1.92 -11.08
CA ASP A 34 -4.49 1.29 -11.13
C ASP A 34 -4.35 -0.24 -11.11
N LEU A 35 -5.11 -0.88 -10.24
CA LEU A 35 -5.12 -2.33 -10.05
C LEU A 35 -6.45 -2.79 -9.47
N TYR A 36 -6.69 -4.11 -9.49
CA TYR A 36 -7.88 -4.75 -8.98
C TYR A 36 -7.55 -5.64 -7.79
N VAL A 37 -8.46 -5.71 -6.82
CA VAL A 37 -8.40 -6.59 -5.66
C VAL A 37 -9.34 -7.74 -5.87
N LYS A 38 -8.92 -8.94 -5.50
CA LYS A 38 -9.79 -10.12 -5.48
C LYS A 38 -10.75 -10.01 -4.28
N VAL A 39 -12.05 -10.04 -4.56
CA VAL A 39 -13.10 -9.98 -3.54
C VAL A 39 -14.08 -11.11 -3.79
N GLY A 40 -14.10 -12.12 -2.91
CA GLY A 40 -14.88 -13.32 -3.13
C GLY A 40 -14.53 -14.02 -4.45
N ALA A 41 -15.52 -14.28 -5.29
CA ALA A 41 -15.35 -14.86 -6.62
C ALA A 41 -15.04 -13.80 -7.72
N GLY A 42 -15.08 -12.52 -7.39
CA GLY A 42 -14.92 -11.40 -8.32
C GLY A 42 -13.65 -10.57 -8.12
N ARG A 43 -13.64 -9.41 -8.75
CA ARG A 43 -12.59 -8.41 -8.63
C ARG A 43 -13.22 -7.02 -8.54
N GLU A 44 -12.68 -6.18 -7.66
CA GLU A 44 -13.08 -4.79 -7.53
C GLU A 44 -11.87 -3.87 -7.75
N PRO A 45 -12.04 -2.66 -8.30
CA PRO A 45 -10.98 -1.67 -8.34
C PRO A 45 -10.41 -1.42 -6.94
N PHE A 46 -9.09 -1.34 -6.81
CA PHE A 46 -8.43 -1.13 -5.54
C PHE A 46 -8.92 0.14 -4.83
N LEU A 47 -9.11 1.23 -5.58
CA LEU A 47 -9.64 2.48 -5.05
C LEU A 47 -11.08 2.35 -4.54
N ALA A 48 -11.91 1.52 -5.19
CA ALA A 48 -13.27 1.24 -4.70
C ALA A 48 -13.24 0.49 -3.36
N VAL A 49 -12.31 -0.46 -3.21
CA VAL A 49 -12.12 -1.18 -1.95
C VAL A 49 -11.64 -0.23 -0.85
N LEU A 50 -10.68 0.65 -1.12
CA LEU A 50 -10.23 1.65 -0.16
C LEU A 50 -11.34 2.64 0.21
N ASP A 51 -12.16 3.08 -0.77
CA ASP A 51 -13.32 3.96 -0.52
C ASP A 51 -14.31 3.29 0.43
N LEU A 52 -14.61 2.01 0.23
CA LEU A 52 -15.48 1.26 1.13
C LEU A 52 -14.90 1.15 2.54
N LEU A 53 -13.60 0.89 2.67
CA LEU A 53 -12.93 0.82 3.97
C LEU A 53 -13.01 2.15 4.73
N VAL A 54 -12.66 3.27 4.10
CA VAL A 54 -12.70 4.58 4.78
C VAL A 54 -14.13 5.02 5.11
N ARG A 55 -15.13 4.62 4.33
CA ARG A 55 -16.55 4.84 4.66
C ARG A 55 -16.99 4.06 5.89
N ARG A 56 -16.45 2.85 6.09
CA ARG A 56 -16.68 2.01 7.27
C ARG A 56 -15.92 2.48 8.52
N GLY A 57 -15.11 3.53 8.41
CA GLY A 57 -14.32 4.05 9.52
C GLY A 57 -12.95 3.40 9.69
N VAL A 58 -12.50 2.59 8.72
CA VAL A 58 -11.13 2.05 8.72
C VAL A 58 -10.15 3.18 8.49
N GLU A 59 -9.12 3.26 9.34
CA GLU A 59 -8.02 4.20 9.14
C GLU A 59 -7.09 3.68 8.05
N VAL A 60 -6.98 4.40 6.93
CA VAL A 60 -6.09 4.01 5.82
C VAL A 60 -4.99 5.06 5.65
N ARG A 61 -3.74 4.62 5.78
CA ARG A 61 -2.54 5.45 5.56
C ARG A 61 -1.77 4.93 4.35
N LEU A 62 -1.55 5.79 3.37
CA LEU A 62 -0.78 5.50 2.15
C LEU A 62 0.45 6.39 2.07
N LEU A 63 1.63 5.78 2.07
CA LEU A 63 2.92 6.45 1.87
C LEU A 63 3.55 5.93 0.58
N HIS A 64 3.81 6.83 -0.38
CA HIS A 64 4.35 6.44 -1.68
C HIS A 64 5.45 7.39 -2.16
N ALA A 65 6.31 6.91 -3.07
CA ALA A 65 7.47 7.68 -3.51
C ALA A 65 7.23 8.49 -4.77
N LYS A 66 6.42 7.99 -5.70
CA LYS A 66 6.16 8.63 -6.99
C LYS A 66 4.75 9.20 -7.02
N GLU A 67 4.62 10.36 -7.65
CA GLU A 67 3.31 10.89 -7.99
C GLU A 67 2.59 9.91 -8.94
N PRO A 68 1.37 9.50 -8.61
CA PRO A 68 0.60 8.62 -9.47
C PRO A 68 0.31 9.25 -10.83
N GLY A 69 0.26 8.43 -11.87
CA GLY A 69 -0.07 8.86 -13.21
C GLY A 69 -1.47 9.46 -13.34
N PRO A 70 -1.77 10.15 -14.45
CA PRO A 70 -3.03 10.87 -14.65
C PRO A 70 -4.26 9.95 -14.58
N ASN A 71 -4.16 8.70 -15.05
CA ASN A 71 -5.26 7.74 -14.97
C ASN A 71 -5.61 7.39 -13.52
N PHE A 72 -4.62 7.12 -12.68
CA PHE A 72 -4.84 6.87 -11.26
C PHE A 72 -5.49 8.08 -10.57
N ARG A 73 -5.02 9.30 -10.88
CA ARG A 73 -5.62 10.52 -10.34
C ARG A 73 -7.07 10.70 -10.77
N ALA A 74 -7.38 10.48 -12.05
CA ALA A 74 -8.73 10.56 -12.56
C ALA A 74 -9.66 9.55 -11.87
N ASP A 75 -9.18 8.33 -11.63
CA ASP A 75 -9.93 7.31 -10.91
C ASP A 75 -10.08 7.67 -9.42
N PHE A 76 -9.02 8.18 -8.79
CA PHE A 76 -9.06 8.63 -7.39
C PHE A 76 -10.15 9.70 -7.16
N TYR A 77 -10.29 10.65 -8.08
CA TYR A 77 -11.33 11.70 -7.98
C TYR A 77 -12.76 11.21 -8.12
N LYS A 78 -12.98 9.98 -8.58
CA LYS A 78 -14.31 9.35 -8.60
C LYS A 78 -14.80 8.94 -7.20
N TYR A 79 -13.92 8.94 -6.21
CA TYR A 79 -14.18 8.47 -4.85
C TYR A 79 -14.07 9.60 -3.82
N PRO A 80 -15.12 10.40 -3.59
CA PRO A 80 -15.04 11.54 -2.68
C PRO A 80 -14.63 11.20 -1.25
N ALA A 81 -14.98 10.01 -0.74
CA ALA A 81 -14.58 9.60 0.60
C ALA A 81 -13.06 9.43 0.72
N LEU A 82 -12.38 9.01 -0.35
CA LEU A 82 -10.92 8.93 -0.36
C LEU A 82 -10.27 10.32 -0.27
N ILE A 83 -10.83 11.31 -0.97
CA ILE A 83 -10.31 12.69 -0.95
C ILE A 83 -10.30 13.26 0.47
N HIS A 84 -11.33 12.94 1.26
CA HIS A 84 -11.51 13.50 2.59
C HIS A 84 -10.94 12.64 3.73
N LYS A 85 -10.87 11.33 3.56
CA LYS A 85 -10.58 10.40 4.65
C LYS A 85 -9.28 9.60 4.47
N LEU A 86 -8.81 9.40 3.23
CA LEU A 86 -7.54 8.71 3.03
C LEU A 86 -6.39 9.61 3.50
N GLN A 87 -5.60 9.12 4.42
CA GLN A 87 -4.36 9.77 4.81
C GLN A 87 -3.26 9.35 3.82
N ARG A 88 -2.85 10.27 2.96
CA ARG A 88 -1.82 10.01 1.95
C ARG A 88 -0.63 10.96 2.11
N LYS A 89 0.58 10.46 2.02
CA LYS A 89 1.81 11.26 1.97
C LYS A 89 2.72 10.78 0.85
N LEU A 90 3.43 11.73 0.23
CA LEU A 90 4.46 11.45 -0.76
C LEU A 90 5.83 11.70 -0.14
N CYS A 91 6.71 10.71 -0.21
CA CYS A 91 8.11 10.84 0.16
C CYS A 91 8.99 10.15 -0.90
N PRO A 92 9.76 10.91 -1.72
CA PRO A 92 10.55 10.35 -2.81
C PRO A 92 11.72 9.45 -2.37
N ARG A 93 11.93 9.30 -1.07
CA ARG A 93 12.90 8.37 -0.49
C ARG A 93 12.29 7.01 -0.13
N VAL A 94 10.98 6.87 -0.16
CA VAL A 94 10.32 5.60 0.13
C VAL A 94 10.67 4.59 -0.94
N HIS A 95 11.25 3.46 -0.51
CA HIS A 95 11.53 2.33 -1.39
C HIS A 95 11.11 0.99 -0.79
N PHE A 96 10.70 0.96 0.45
CA PHE A 96 10.07 -0.22 1.04
C PHE A 96 8.72 -0.51 0.39
N LYS A 97 8.31 -1.77 0.40
CA LYS A 97 6.97 -2.22 0.02
C LYS A 97 6.46 -3.03 1.18
N MET A 98 5.46 -2.48 1.86
CA MET A 98 4.84 -3.11 3.02
C MET A 98 3.36 -2.81 3.08
N MET A 99 2.64 -3.73 3.67
CA MET A 99 1.25 -3.53 4.06
C MET A 99 1.06 -4.08 5.47
N ILE A 100 0.39 -3.31 6.33
CA ILE A 100 0.09 -3.75 7.70
C ILE A 100 -1.42 -3.73 7.85
N PHE A 101 -1.99 -4.85 8.22
CA PHE A 101 -3.42 -5.10 8.31
C PHE A 101 -3.80 -5.21 9.79
N ASP A 102 -4.65 -4.28 10.26
CA ASP A 102 -5.20 -4.23 11.64
C ASP A 102 -4.14 -4.26 12.76
N CYS A 103 -2.89 -3.88 12.46
CA CYS A 103 -1.73 -4.00 13.38
C CYS A 103 -1.45 -5.46 13.83
N GLU A 104 -1.97 -6.45 13.13
CA GLU A 104 -1.85 -7.88 13.48
C GLU A 104 -1.02 -8.67 12.48
N VAL A 105 -1.05 -8.27 11.20
CA VAL A 105 -0.36 -8.98 10.12
C VAL A 105 0.39 -7.97 9.26
N ALA A 106 1.63 -8.27 8.90
CA ALA A 106 2.42 -7.46 7.99
C ALA A 106 2.88 -8.26 6.76
N TYR A 107 2.80 -7.63 5.60
CA TYR A 107 3.56 -7.98 4.41
C TYR A 107 4.77 -7.06 4.29
N ILE A 108 5.94 -7.63 4.05
CA ILE A 108 7.19 -6.91 3.79
C ILE A 108 7.88 -7.59 2.62
N GLY A 109 8.16 -6.83 1.55
CA GLY A 109 8.74 -7.46 0.37
C GLY A 109 9.17 -6.48 -0.72
N SER A 110 9.26 -6.99 -1.95
CA SER A 110 9.73 -6.24 -3.11
C SER A 110 8.60 -5.72 -4.01
N ALA A 111 7.37 -6.24 -3.88
CA ALA A 111 6.26 -5.97 -4.79
C ALA A 111 5.66 -4.56 -4.62
N ASN A 112 5.82 -3.71 -5.62
CA ASN A 112 5.09 -2.45 -5.69
C ASN A 112 3.59 -2.69 -5.93
N LEU A 113 2.75 -1.73 -5.55
CA LEU A 113 1.30 -1.73 -5.85
C LEU A 113 1.05 -1.37 -7.32
N THR A 114 1.53 -2.22 -8.21
CA THR A 114 1.34 -2.17 -9.66
C THR A 114 0.88 -3.52 -10.16
N GLY A 115 0.15 -3.56 -11.27
CA GLY A 115 -0.37 -4.83 -11.77
C GLY A 115 0.70 -5.90 -12.04
N ALA A 116 1.90 -5.50 -12.46
CA ALA A 116 3.03 -6.42 -12.64
C ALA A 116 3.69 -6.81 -11.32
N GLY A 117 3.90 -5.85 -10.41
CA GLY A 117 4.54 -6.07 -9.13
C GLY A 117 3.72 -6.95 -8.20
N ILE A 118 2.43 -6.63 -8.02
CA ILE A 118 1.56 -7.38 -7.11
C ILE A 118 1.07 -8.73 -7.68
N GLY A 119 1.51 -9.12 -8.86
CA GLY A 119 1.16 -10.42 -9.45
C GLY A 119 -0.20 -10.49 -10.17
N MET A 120 -0.88 -9.35 -10.37
CA MET A 120 -2.19 -9.29 -11.04
C MET A 120 -2.11 -9.63 -12.54
N LYS A 121 -0.98 -9.33 -13.19
CA LYS A 121 -0.75 -9.61 -14.61
C LYS A 121 -0.62 -11.11 -14.88
N SER A 122 -0.83 -11.51 -16.14
CA SER A 122 -0.56 -12.88 -16.58
C SER A 122 0.89 -13.28 -16.39
N ASP A 123 1.17 -14.56 -16.37
CA ASP A 123 2.47 -15.16 -16.05
C ASP A 123 3.65 -14.50 -16.79
N GLY A 124 3.57 -14.38 -18.09
CA GLY A 124 4.61 -13.74 -18.90
C GLY A 124 4.72 -12.21 -18.79
N LYS A 125 3.92 -11.55 -17.95
CA LYS A 125 3.86 -10.08 -17.80
C LYS A 125 4.02 -9.61 -16.37
N ARG A 126 4.08 -10.51 -15.39
CA ARG A 126 4.33 -10.15 -13.99
C ARG A 126 5.80 -10.17 -13.68
N ASN A 127 6.20 -9.39 -12.68
CA ASN A 127 7.57 -9.45 -12.16
C ASN A 127 7.75 -10.71 -11.31
N PHE A 128 9.01 -11.14 -11.16
CA PHE A 128 9.42 -12.03 -10.09
C PHE A 128 9.62 -11.19 -8.82
N GLU A 129 8.77 -11.41 -7.84
CA GLU A 129 8.78 -10.67 -6.58
C GLU A 129 8.81 -11.63 -5.40
N GLY A 130 9.42 -11.19 -4.29
CA GLY A 130 9.48 -11.98 -3.07
C GLY A 130 9.22 -11.13 -1.84
N GLY A 131 8.77 -11.78 -0.78
CA GLY A 131 8.50 -11.13 0.50
C GLY A 131 8.08 -12.12 1.57
N ILE A 132 7.69 -11.61 2.70
CA ILE A 132 7.12 -12.36 3.81
C ILE A 132 5.76 -11.80 4.19
N LEU A 133 4.85 -12.68 4.57
CA LEU A 133 3.61 -12.37 5.26
C LEU A 133 3.71 -12.96 6.67
N THR A 134 3.54 -12.14 7.70
CA THR A 134 3.82 -12.53 9.08
C THR A 134 2.79 -11.97 10.06
N ASP A 135 2.45 -12.74 11.08
CA ASP A 135 1.73 -12.34 12.30
C ASP A 135 2.65 -12.34 13.53
N ASP A 136 3.97 -12.40 13.33
CA ASP A 136 4.93 -12.19 14.40
C ASP A 136 4.88 -10.72 14.83
N LEU A 137 4.38 -10.46 16.03
CA LEU A 137 4.15 -9.11 16.54
C LEU A 137 5.44 -8.28 16.58
N ALA A 138 6.58 -8.88 16.86
CA ALA A 138 7.84 -8.14 16.85
C ALA A 138 8.20 -7.63 15.45
N LEU A 139 7.93 -8.41 14.40
CA LEU A 139 8.12 -7.98 13.01
C LEU A 139 7.06 -6.98 12.57
N VAL A 140 5.81 -7.17 12.98
CA VAL A 140 4.71 -6.22 12.69
C VAL A 140 5.01 -4.86 13.31
N ASP A 141 5.40 -4.82 14.59
CA ASP A 141 5.75 -3.58 15.30
C ASP A 141 6.97 -2.91 14.67
N ALA A 142 8.02 -3.66 14.35
CA ALA A 142 9.21 -3.11 13.68
C ALA A 142 8.88 -2.49 12.31
N ALA A 143 7.99 -3.11 11.53
CA ALA A 143 7.53 -2.55 10.27
C ALA A 143 6.69 -1.29 10.47
N ALA A 144 5.81 -1.28 11.48
CA ALA A 144 4.98 -0.14 11.84
C ALA A 144 5.83 1.04 12.31
N ASP A 145 6.83 0.81 13.17
CA ASP A 145 7.77 1.83 13.64
C ASP A 145 8.57 2.43 12.49
N HIS A 146 9.07 1.60 11.58
CA HIS A 146 9.78 2.09 10.40
C HIS A 146 8.88 2.95 9.52
N PHE A 147 7.66 2.51 9.24
CA PHE A 147 6.68 3.33 8.51
C PHE A 147 6.43 4.64 9.23
N GLN A 148 6.17 4.59 10.55
CA GLN A 148 5.84 5.76 11.35
C GLN A 148 6.98 6.78 11.40
N SER A 149 8.24 6.36 11.46
CA SER A 149 9.40 7.27 11.45
C SER A 149 9.48 8.11 10.17
N VAL A 150 9.10 7.52 9.04
CA VAL A 150 9.01 8.26 7.75
C VAL A 150 7.73 9.09 7.69
N TRP A 151 6.62 8.52 8.14
CA TRP A 151 5.30 9.17 8.13
C TRP A 151 5.26 10.44 8.98
N SER A 152 5.85 10.42 10.16
CA SER A 152 5.92 11.58 11.08
C SER A 152 6.80 12.71 10.58
N GLY A 153 7.65 12.44 9.58
CA GLY A 153 8.62 13.42 9.08
C GLY A 153 9.89 13.53 9.92
N GLU A 154 10.19 12.55 10.77
CA GLU A 154 11.39 12.52 11.62
C GLU A 154 12.68 12.80 10.83
N HIS A 155 12.76 12.24 9.61
CA HIS A 155 13.93 12.39 8.74
C HIS A 155 13.91 13.66 7.86
N CYS A 156 12.86 14.49 7.94
CA CYS A 156 12.67 15.61 7.01
C CYS A 156 13.66 16.75 7.26
N LYS A 157 14.07 17.02 8.51
CA LYS A 157 14.98 18.12 8.85
C LYS A 157 16.30 18.03 8.09
N ALA A 158 16.91 16.86 8.04
CA ALA A 158 18.18 16.59 7.37
C ALA A 158 18.04 16.12 5.91
N CYS A 159 16.81 16.06 5.37
CA CYS A 159 16.56 15.50 4.06
C CYS A 159 17.07 16.41 2.95
N LYS A 160 17.93 15.87 2.07
CA LYS A 160 18.46 16.56 0.89
C LYS A 160 17.57 16.48 -0.35
N ARG A 161 16.41 15.84 -0.27
CA ARG A 161 15.47 15.63 -1.38
C ARG A 161 14.16 16.41 -1.23
N LYS A 162 14.15 17.45 -0.42
CA LYS A 162 12.94 18.27 -0.15
C LYS A 162 12.32 18.88 -1.41
N ALA A 163 13.14 19.22 -2.41
CA ALA A 163 12.67 19.79 -3.68
C ALA A 163 11.76 18.82 -4.46
N TYR A 164 11.83 17.52 -4.21
CA TYR A 164 11.05 16.50 -4.88
C TYR A 164 9.81 16.06 -4.08
N CYS A 165 9.58 16.63 -2.91
CA CYS A 165 8.38 16.42 -2.12
C CYS A 165 7.22 17.29 -2.64
N GLY A 166 6.81 17.05 -3.89
CA GLY A 166 5.93 17.96 -4.64
C GLY A 166 4.48 17.98 -4.19
N ASP A 167 3.98 16.95 -3.56
CA ASP A 167 2.58 16.87 -3.15
C ASP A 167 2.50 16.69 -1.62
N ARG A 168 2.75 17.80 -0.93
CA ARG A 168 2.51 17.84 0.50
C ARG A 168 1.01 17.79 0.72
N ILE A 169 0.52 16.61 1.00
CA ILE A 169 -0.81 16.50 1.57
C ILE A 169 -0.74 17.14 2.95
N LYS A 170 -1.41 18.27 3.03
CA LYS A 170 -1.55 19.02 4.27
C LYS A 170 -2.56 18.34 5.18
#